data_a46d1b3a0f20c2f093a8b9fc76f97809
#
_entry.id   a46d1b3a0f20c2f093a8b9fc76f97809
#
_cell.length_a   1.000
_cell.length_b   1.000
_cell.length_c   1.000
_cell.angle_alpha   90.00
_cell.angle_beta   90.00
_cell.angle_gamma   90.00
#
_symmetry.space_group_name_H-M   'P 1'
#
loop_
_entity.id
_entity.type
_entity.pdbx_description
1 polymer ?
#
loop_
_entity_poly.entity_id
_entity_poly.type
_entity_poly.pdbx_seq_one_letter_code
_entity_poly.pdbx_strand_id
1 'polypeptide(L)'
;MNGQTIKPDPPDPKRFGGESKEQLLQLIENVKDYAIFMLDPKGHIASWNVGAERLKGYTAKEIIGKHFSCFYPAEAIARGKPELELQQAIEAGYIEDEGWRIRKNGTRFWANVVITALFDNEHNLLGFGKAAQNRRPRASGCV
;
A
#
# COMPACT_ATOMS: atom_id res chain seq x y z
N MET A 1 -26.63 -10.63 38.68
CA MET A 1 -26.49 -10.42 38.20
C MET A 1 -26.73 -10.09 37.18
N ASN A 2 -26.52 -9.88 36.71
CA ASN A 2 -26.92 -9.24 35.86
C ASN A 2 -26.48 -9.55 34.66
N GLY A 3 -26.64 -10.13 34.00
CA GLY A 3 -26.23 -10.52 32.77
C GLY A 3 -25.99 -9.41 31.82
N GLN A 4 -25.40 -8.41 32.30
CA GLN A 4 -25.12 -7.30 31.43
C GLN A 4 -23.92 -7.57 30.60
N THR A 5 -24.09 -7.52 29.32
CA THR A 5 -22.96 -7.46 28.42
C THR A 5 -22.28 -6.13 28.60
N ILE A 6 -21.09 -6.15 29.09
CA ILE A 6 -20.31 -4.93 29.21
C ILE A 6 -19.75 -4.63 27.83
N LYS A 7 -20.20 -3.54 27.25
CA LYS A 7 -19.62 -3.07 26.02
C LYS A 7 -18.23 -2.55 26.33
N PRO A 8 -17.23 -2.94 25.55
CA PRO A 8 -15.92 -2.36 25.74
C PRO A 8 -16.00 -0.85 25.52
N ASP A 9 -15.28 -0.12 26.32
CA ASP A 9 -15.22 1.32 26.16
C ASP A 9 -14.65 1.66 24.79
N PRO A 10 -15.11 2.76 24.18
CA PRO A 10 -14.50 3.21 22.96
C PRO A 10 -13.01 3.49 23.19
N PRO A 11 -12.18 3.27 22.21
CA PRO A 11 -10.75 3.50 22.38
C PRO A 11 -10.47 4.95 22.72
N ASP A 12 -9.71 5.16 23.76
CA ASP A 12 -9.27 6.49 24.17
C ASP A 12 -8.24 6.99 23.15
N PRO A 13 -8.47 8.13 22.51
CA PRO A 13 -7.50 8.67 21.56
C PRO A 13 -6.11 8.85 22.15
N LYS A 14 -6.02 9.12 23.44
CA LYS A 14 -4.72 9.27 24.11
C LYS A 14 -4.01 7.93 24.26
N ARG A 15 -4.76 6.87 24.32
CA ARG A 15 -4.25 5.52 24.45
C ARG A 15 -3.51 5.06 23.20
N PHE A 16 -3.88 5.64 22.08
CA PHE A 16 -3.26 5.34 20.81
C PHE A 16 -2.23 6.40 20.43
N GLY A 17 -1.40 6.78 21.42
CA GLY A 17 -0.31 7.70 21.21
C GLY A 17 0.90 6.99 20.60
N GLY A 18 2.08 7.31 21.11
CA GLY A 18 3.33 6.80 20.56
C GLY A 18 3.43 5.28 20.55
N GLU A 19 3.02 4.62 21.65
CA GLU A 19 3.12 3.17 21.74
C GLU A 19 2.25 2.47 20.71
N SER A 20 1.06 2.98 20.47
CA SER A 20 0.15 2.40 19.48
C SER A 20 0.66 2.54 18.07
N LYS A 21 1.32 3.64 17.76
CA LYS A 21 1.91 3.84 16.45
C LYS A 21 2.99 2.81 16.18
N GLU A 22 3.84 2.56 17.18
CA GLU A 22 4.87 1.55 17.05
C GLU A 22 4.28 0.16 16.88
N GLN A 23 3.23 -0.15 17.63
CA GLN A 23 2.56 -1.44 17.52
C GLN A 23 1.92 -1.62 16.14
N LEU A 24 1.27 -0.58 15.62
CA LEU A 24 0.69 -0.61 14.28
C LEU A 24 1.76 -0.81 13.21
N LEU A 25 2.87 -0.10 13.35
CA LEU A 25 3.98 -0.26 12.41
C LEU A 25 4.53 -1.67 12.45
N GLN A 26 4.66 -2.26 13.65
CA GLN A 26 5.11 -3.64 13.77
C GLN A 26 4.15 -4.62 13.14
N LEU A 27 2.85 -4.39 13.29
CA LEU A 27 1.86 -5.24 12.63
C LEU A 27 1.98 -5.17 11.12
N ILE A 28 2.08 -3.96 10.58
CA ILE A 28 2.21 -3.77 9.15
C ILE A 28 3.49 -4.39 8.63
N GLU A 29 4.60 -4.20 9.35
CA GLU A 29 5.89 -4.76 8.95
C GLU A 29 5.88 -6.28 8.89
N ASN A 30 5.06 -6.93 9.71
CA ASN A 30 5.00 -8.38 9.79
C ASN A 30 3.90 -9.01 8.94
N VAL A 31 3.11 -8.23 8.22
CA VAL A 31 2.16 -8.77 7.26
C VAL A 31 2.92 -9.32 6.07
N LYS A 32 2.84 -10.63 5.86
CA LYS A 32 3.67 -11.31 4.88
C LYS A 32 3.00 -11.48 3.52
N ASP A 33 1.67 -11.46 3.50
CA ASP A 33 0.90 -11.76 2.29
C ASP A 33 0.57 -10.53 1.47
N TYR A 34 0.85 -9.35 2.02
CA TYR A 34 0.60 -8.07 1.36
C TYR A 34 1.84 -7.22 1.37
N ALA A 35 2.15 -6.66 0.22
CA ALA A 35 3.15 -5.61 0.14
C ALA A 35 2.48 -4.31 0.58
N ILE A 36 2.92 -3.76 1.71
CA ILE A 36 2.35 -2.52 2.26
C ILE A 36 3.47 -1.51 2.40
N PHE A 37 3.31 -0.38 1.75
CA PHE A 37 4.34 0.65 1.82
C PHE A 37 3.74 2.03 1.60
N MET A 38 4.47 3.04 2.08
CA MET A 38 4.06 4.43 1.97
C MET A 38 4.82 5.10 0.85
N LEU A 39 4.17 6.05 0.21
CA LEU A 39 4.80 6.92 -0.78
C LEU A 39 4.71 8.36 -0.30
N ASP A 40 5.72 9.15 -0.63
CA ASP A 40 5.63 10.60 -0.42
C ASP A 40 4.68 11.21 -1.47
N PRO A 41 4.36 12.51 -1.40
CA PRO A 41 3.43 13.10 -2.36
C PRO A 41 3.87 13.02 -3.82
N LYS A 42 5.14 12.80 -4.07
CA LYS A 42 5.68 12.70 -5.42
C LYS A 42 5.80 11.25 -5.90
N GLY A 43 5.46 10.29 -5.04
CA GLY A 43 5.50 8.88 -5.42
C GLY A 43 6.80 8.16 -5.09
N HIS A 44 7.66 8.75 -4.26
CA HIS A 44 8.87 8.07 -3.81
C HIS A 44 8.55 7.20 -2.62
N ILE A 45 9.16 6.03 -2.57
CA ILE A 45 8.89 5.04 -1.54
C ILE A 45 9.49 5.49 -0.21
N ALA A 46 8.65 5.54 0.84
CA ALA A 46 9.04 6.03 2.15
C ALA A 46 9.11 4.94 3.20
N SER A 47 8.42 3.81 2.99
CA SER A 47 8.46 2.68 3.91
C SER A 47 8.30 1.38 3.14
N TRP A 48 8.61 0.26 3.79
CA TRP A 48 8.64 -1.04 3.11
C TRP A 48 8.43 -2.15 4.14
N ASN A 49 7.45 -3.01 3.94
CA ASN A 49 7.21 -4.10 4.88
C ASN A 49 7.79 -5.43 4.38
N VAL A 50 7.70 -6.46 5.22
CA VAL A 50 8.20 -7.79 4.88
C VAL A 50 7.49 -8.35 3.66
N GLY A 51 6.18 -8.15 3.56
CA GLY A 51 5.42 -8.62 2.40
C GLY A 51 5.89 -7.99 1.10
N ALA A 52 6.25 -6.70 1.14
CA ALA A 52 6.78 -6.03 -0.03
C ALA A 52 8.12 -6.60 -0.45
N GLU A 53 8.99 -6.87 0.50
CA GLU A 53 10.27 -7.48 0.20
C GLU A 53 10.09 -8.86 -0.42
N ARG A 54 9.21 -9.67 0.13
CA ARG A 54 8.96 -11.02 -0.39
C ARG A 54 8.32 -11.00 -1.76
N LEU A 55 7.35 -10.13 -1.95
CA LEU A 55 6.59 -10.08 -3.20
C LEU A 55 7.39 -9.47 -4.34
N LYS A 56 8.12 -8.40 -4.06
CA LYS A 56 8.78 -7.61 -5.10
C LYS A 56 10.28 -7.87 -5.21
N GLY A 57 10.88 -8.46 -4.19
CA GLY A 57 12.28 -8.85 -4.23
C GLY A 57 13.29 -7.77 -3.85
N TYR A 58 12.82 -6.57 -3.54
CA TYR A 58 13.70 -5.48 -3.09
C TYR A 58 13.77 -5.46 -1.57
N THR A 59 14.93 -5.16 -1.02
CA THR A 59 15.05 -4.85 0.41
C THR A 59 14.66 -3.40 0.65
N ALA A 60 14.26 -3.08 1.88
CA ALA A 60 13.92 -1.70 2.24
C ALA A 60 15.08 -0.76 1.94
N LYS A 61 16.29 -1.18 2.26
CA LYS A 61 17.47 -0.35 2.11
C LYS A 61 17.71 0.05 0.65
N GLU A 62 17.44 -0.83 -0.29
CA GLU A 62 17.68 -0.53 -1.69
C GLU A 62 16.53 0.18 -2.39
N ILE A 63 15.31 0.05 -1.86
CA ILE A 63 14.12 0.57 -2.56
C ILE A 63 13.61 1.90 -2.03
N ILE A 64 13.79 2.18 -0.73
CA ILE A 64 13.30 3.43 -0.14
C ILE A 64 13.98 4.61 -0.84
N GLY A 65 13.18 5.59 -1.23
CA GLY A 65 13.65 6.75 -1.98
C GLY A 65 13.46 6.64 -3.48
N LYS A 66 13.24 5.45 -4.00
CA LYS A 66 13.00 5.27 -5.44
C LYS A 66 11.54 5.55 -5.78
N HIS A 67 11.30 5.98 -7.00
CA HIS A 67 9.95 6.23 -7.47
C HIS A 67 9.22 4.92 -7.70
N PHE A 68 7.96 4.85 -7.30
CA PHE A 68 7.20 3.61 -7.36
C PHE A 68 6.91 3.13 -8.77
N SER A 69 7.14 3.98 -9.79
CA SER A 69 6.97 3.57 -11.18
C SER A 69 7.87 2.41 -11.57
N CYS A 70 8.93 2.16 -10.81
CA CYS A 70 9.82 1.03 -11.07
C CYS A 70 9.13 -0.34 -11.00
N PHE A 71 7.94 -0.40 -10.41
CA PHE A 71 7.17 -1.66 -10.34
C PHE A 71 6.24 -1.87 -11.52
N TYR A 72 6.19 -0.92 -12.46
CA TYR A 72 5.27 -0.97 -13.59
C TYR A 72 5.99 -1.41 -14.85
N PRO A 73 5.32 -2.16 -15.74
CA PRO A 73 5.91 -2.47 -17.04
C PRO A 73 6.17 -1.20 -17.85
N ALA A 74 7.14 -1.26 -18.73
CA ALA A 74 7.54 -0.11 -19.54
C ALA A 74 6.35 0.48 -20.32
N GLU A 75 5.47 -0.37 -20.84
CA GLU A 75 4.29 0.09 -21.57
C GLU A 75 3.33 0.88 -20.69
N ALA A 76 3.21 0.51 -19.40
CA ALA A 76 2.37 1.25 -18.46
C ALA A 76 3.00 2.60 -18.10
N ILE A 77 4.31 2.63 -17.92
CA ILE A 77 5.04 3.87 -17.65
C ILE A 77 4.87 4.84 -18.82
N ALA A 78 5.00 4.33 -20.05
CA ALA A 78 4.86 5.15 -21.25
C ALA A 78 3.48 5.78 -21.38
N ARG A 79 2.44 5.12 -20.85
CA ARG A 79 1.08 5.67 -20.87
C ARG A 79 0.78 6.59 -19.69
N GLY A 80 1.76 6.80 -18.80
CA GLY A 80 1.56 7.63 -17.62
C GLY A 80 0.70 7.00 -16.54
N LYS A 81 0.58 5.67 -16.54
CA LYS A 81 -0.30 4.98 -15.59
C LYS A 81 0.05 5.23 -14.13
N PRO A 82 1.35 5.20 -13.72
CA PRO A 82 1.65 5.47 -12.32
C PRO A 82 1.13 6.81 -11.82
N GLU A 83 1.37 7.88 -12.58
CA GLU A 83 0.95 9.22 -12.19
C GLU A 83 -0.56 9.35 -12.22
N LEU A 84 -1.21 8.71 -13.19
CA LEU A 84 -2.66 8.72 -13.29
C LEU A 84 -3.29 8.07 -12.06
N GLU A 85 -2.73 6.96 -11.59
CA GLU A 85 -3.26 6.28 -10.42
C GLU A 85 -3.15 7.14 -9.17
N LEU A 86 -2.05 7.87 -9.00
CA LEU A 86 -1.92 8.80 -7.87
C LEU A 86 -2.94 9.92 -7.96
N GLN A 87 -3.13 10.47 -9.15
CA GLN A 87 -4.11 11.54 -9.36
C GLN A 87 -5.53 11.06 -9.06
N GLN A 88 -5.87 9.87 -9.51
CA GLN A 88 -7.19 9.29 -9.23
C GLN A 88 -7.37 9.04 -7.74
N ALA A 89 -6.33 8.61 -7.03
CA ALA A 89 -6.40 8.41 -5.59
C ALA A 89 -6.63 9.74 -4.87
N ILE A 90 -6.00 10.82 -5.32
CA ILE A 90 -6.22 12.14 -4.73
C ILE A 90 -7.68 12.56 -4.91
N GLU A 91 -8.23 12.37 -6.10
CA GLU A 91 -9.58 12.82 -6.41
C GLU A 91 -10.66 12.00 -5.70
N ALA A 92 -10.47 10.69 -5.64
CA ALA A 92 -11.49 9.78 -5.09
C ALA A 92 -11.22 9.36 -3.64
N GLY A 93 -10.05 9.67 -3.10
CA GLY A 93 -9.63 9.21 -1.79
C GLY A 93 -8.83 7.92 -1.86
N TYR A 94 -9.21 7.02 -2.70
CA TYR A 94 -8.45 5.79 -2.98
C TYR A 94 -8.84 5.24 -4.34
N ILE A 95 -7.99 4.37 -4.86
CA ILE A 95 -8.31 3.59 -6.06
C ILE A 95 -7.93 2.14 -5.84
N GLU A 96 -8.61 1.29 -6.57
CA GLU A 96 -8.28 -0.13 -6.62
C GLU A 96 -8.06 -0.51 -8.08
N ASP A 97 -6.99 -1.26 -8.35
CA ASP A 97 -6.65 -1.64 -9.72
C ASP A 97 -6.02 -3.03 -9.72
N GLU A 98 -6.13 -3.70 -10.84
CA GLU A 98 -5.43 -4.95 -11.09
C GLU A 98 -4.58 -4.80 -12.33
N GLY A 99 -3.40 -5.37 -12.32
CA GLY A 99 -2.55 -5.29 -13.49
C GLY A 99 -1.20 -5.94 -13.27
N TRP A 100 -0.42 -5.95 -14.34
CA TRP A 100 0.93 -6.48 -14.30
C TRP A 100 1.86 -5.55 -13.55
N ARG A 101 2.69 -6.13 -12.71
CA ARG A 101 3.76 -5.42 -12.01
C ARG A 101 5.05 -6.21 -12.20
N ILE A 102 6.18 -5.56 -11.95
CA ILE A 102 7.49 -6.14 -12.20
C ILE A 102 8.27 -6.26 -10.91
N ARG A 103 8.86 -7.43 -10.69
CA ARG A 103 9.75 -7.68 -9.56
C ARG A 103 11.17 -7.21 -9.87
N LYS A 104 12.01 -7.16 -8.85
CA LYS A 104 13.43 -6.81 -9.00
C LYS A 104 14.13 -7.66 -10.05
N ASN A 105 13.80 -8.95 -10.12
CA ASN A 105 14.42 -9.87 -11.06
C ASN A 105 13.86 -9.78 -12.48
N GLY A 106 12.96 -8.83 -12.72
CA GLY A 106 12.37 -8.63 -14.04
C GLY A 106 11.14 -9.47 -14.33
N THR A 107 10.78 -10.39 -13.46
CA THR A 107 9.59 -11.21 -13.70
C THR A 107 8.32 -10.43 -13.43
N ARG A 108 7.26 -10.75 -14.15
CA ARG A 108 5.96 -10.09 -14.01
C ARG A 108 5.06 -10.91 -13.09
N PHE A 109 4.19 -10.21 -12.37
CA PHE A 109 3.16 -10.86 -11.61
C PHE A 109 1.88 -10.03 -11.70
N TRP A 110 0.74 -10.69 -11.56
CA TRP A 110 -0.55 -10.01 -11.57
C TRP A 110 -0.84 -9.51 -10.16
N ALA A 111 -1.01 -8.22 -9.99
CA ALA A 111 -1.21 -7.61 -8.69
C ALA A 111 -2.59 -7.01 -8.56
N ASN A 112 -3.19 -7.20 -7.39
CA ASN A 112 -4.32 -6.40 -6.95
C ASN A 112 -3.74 -5.30 -6.07
N VAL A 113 -4.05 -4.06 -6.37
CA VAL A 113 -3.41 -2.90 -5.75
C VAL A 113 -4.48 -1.93 -5.25
N VAL A 114 -4.30 -1.45 -4.03
CA VAL A 114 -5.10 -0.35 -3.48
C VAL A 114 -4.14 0.79 -3.16
N ILE A 115 -4.44 1.97 -3.66
CA ILE A 115 -3.67 3.18 -3.36
C ILE A 115 -4.62 4.15 -2.66
N THR A 116 -4.24 4.59 -1.47
CA THR A 116 -5.04 5.51 -0.67
C THR A 116 -4.28 6.81 -0.50
N ALA A 117 -4.91 7.93 -0.82
CA ALA A 117 -4.32 9.23 -0.57
C ALA A 117 -4.49 9.59 0.91
N LEU A 118 -3.43 10.06 1.53
CA LEU A 118 -3.40 10.39 2.95
C LEU A 118 -3.26 11.90 3.12
N PHE A 119 -4.16 12.47 3.91
CA PHE A 119 -4.22 13.92 4.12
C PHE A 119 -4.09 14.23 5.61
N ASP A 120 -3.56 15.42 5.91
CA ASP A 120 -3.56 15.91 7.29
C ASP A 120 -4.91 16.57 7.61
N ASN A 121 -5.03 17.12 8.81
CA ASN A 121 -6.28 17.74 9.25
C ASN A 121 -6.65 19.00 8.47
N GLU A 122 -5.69 19.59 7.80
CA GLU A 122 -5.91 20.78 6.98
C GLU A 122 -6.09 20.42 5.49
N HIS A 123 -6.24 19.12 5.23
CA HIS A 123 -6.44 18.60 3.88
C HIS A 123 -5.22 18.79 2.97
N ASN A 124 -4.03 18.81 3.55
CA ASN A 124 -2.80 18.78 2.78
C ASN A 124 -2.38 17.33 2.54
N LEU A 125 -1.95 17.03 1.33
CA LEU A 125 -1.55 15.67 0.97
C LEU A 125 -0.25 15.31 1.69
N LEU A 126 -0.30 14.27 2.53
CA LEU A 126 0.87 13.74 3.21
C LEU A 126 1.62 12.73 2.37
N GLY A 127 0.93 12.06 1.47
CA GLY A 127 1.47 10.99 0.66
C GLY A 127 0.40 9.95 0.38
N PHE A 128 0.85 8.72 0.12
CA PHE A 128 -0.06 7.63 -0.24
C PHE A 128 0.31 6.38 0.54
N GLY A 129 -0.71 5.59 0.86
CA GLY A 129 -0.51 4.22 1.32
C GLY A 129 -0.80 3.29 0.17
N LYS A 130 0.05 2.29 -0.03
CA LYS A 130 -0.14 1.33 -1.11
C LYS A 130 -0.12 -0.08 -0.53
N ALA A 131 -1.14 -0.87 -0.89
CA ALA A 131 -1.21 -2.28 -0.53
C ALA A 131 -1.34 -3.07 -1.83
N ALA A 132 -0.50 -4.08 -1.99
CA ALA A 132 -0.51 -4.91 -3.18
C ALA A 132 -0.47 -6.38 -2.81
N GLN A 133 -1.18 -7.19 -3.55
CA GLN A 133 -1.23 -8.62 -3.36
C GLN A 133 -1.01 -9.30 -4.71
N ASN A 134 -0.22 -10.38 -4.69
CA ASN A 134 -0.06 -11.21 -5.86
C ASN A 134 -1.34 -12.01 -6.07
N ARG A 135 -1.97 -11.85 -7.22
CA ARG A 135 -3.19 -12.55 -7.55
C ARG A 135 -3.07 -13.12 -8.94
N ARG A 136 -3.58 -14.33 -9.11
CA ARG A 136 -3.67 -14.85 -10.45
C ARG A 136 -4.73 -14.08 -11.21
N PRO A 137 -4.46 -13.72 -12.47
CA PRO A 137 -5.51 -13.13 -13.30
C PRO A 137 -6.69 -14.07 -13.30
N ARG A 138 -7.89 -13.53 -13.19
CA ARG A 138 -9.07 -14.34 -13.37
C ARG A 138 -9.01 -14.92 -14.77
N ALA A 139 -9.10 -16.23 -14.84
CA ALA A 139 -9.26 -16.88 -16.10
C ALA A 139 -10.55 -16.33 -16.69
N SER A 140 -10.39 -15.45 -17.62
CA SER A 140 -11.57 -14.85 -18.18
C SER A 140 -12.33 -15.92 -18.86
N GLY A 141 -13.18 -16.37 -18.20
CA GLY A 141 -14.01 -17.24 -18.75
C GLY A 141 -13.41 -18.39 -19.40
N CYS A 142 -12.42 -18.59 -19.19
CA CYS A 142 -11.96 -19.43 -19.68
C CYS A 142 -12.23 -20.43 -19.84
N VAL A 143 -12.29 -20.24 -19.94
CA VAL A 143 -12.54 -20.74 -20.26
C VAL A 143 -12.61 -21.37 -20.38
#